data_d008694de8f1d3684c4c4630f707cf55
#
_entry.id   d008694de8f1d3684c4c4630f707cf55
#
_cell.length_a   1.000
_cell.length_b   1.000
_cell.length_c   1.000
_cell.angle_alpha   90.00
_cell.angle_beta   90.00
_cell.angle_gamma   90.00
#
_symmetry.space_group_name_H-M   'P 1'
#
loop_
_entity.id
_entity.type
_entity.pdbx_description
1 polymer ?
#
loop_
_entity_poly.entity_id
_entity_poly.type
_entity_poly.pdbx_seq_one_letter_code
_entity_poly.pdbx_strand_id
1 'polypeptide(L)'
;MKLLIIRHGDPDYEKDSLTKTGWREAELLANRLKTIDIAAFYVSPLGRAQDTASCTLKAMHRTAETLGWLQEFPLHRMDADIGRQTPLWDWLPGTWTKEPRFYDKDAWYQVPVMQQAGAEAEYRRVAAGLDELLERHGYRRNGMIYDAVRPNRDAVALFCHFGLECVLLSHLIGASPMVLWHGTCAAPTSVTTLITEERRQGIASFRMSSFGDVSHLTIAGEEPSFSARFCETWDCREERHD
;
A
#
# COMPACT_ATOMS: atom_id res chain seq x y z
N MET A 1 -2.56 6.74 -17.38
CA MET A 1 -3.50 6.07 -16.46
C MET A 1 -3.37 6.62 -15.04
N LYS A 2 -4.32 6.33 -14.16
CA LYS A 2 -4.24 6.56 -12.71
C LYS A 2 -4.23 5.20 -12.01
N LEU A 3 -3.35 5.04 -11.04
CA LEU A 3 -3.34 3.90 -10.13
C LEU A 3 -3.76 4.42 -8.75
N LEU A 4 -4.85 3.88 -8.22
CA LEU A 4 -5.37 4.18 -6.89
C LEU A 4 -5.02 3.00 -5.98
N ILE A 5 -4.09 3.20 -5.06
CA ILE A 5 -3.74 2.20 -4.04
C ILE A 5 -4.53 2.56 -2.78
N ILE A 6 -5.32 1.63 -2.29
CA ILE A 6 -6.30 1.85 -1.23
C ILE A 6 -6.00 0.89 -0.09
N ARG A 7 -5.69 1.44 1.08
CA ARG A 7 -5.55 0.64 2.29
C ARG A 7 -6.93 0.21 2.81
N HIS A 8 -7.02 -1.02 3.34
CA HIS A 8 -8.23 -1.50 4.01
C HIS A 8 -8.67 -0.57 5.16
N GLY A 9 -9.94 -0.59 5.53
CA GLY A 9 -10.50 0.13 6.67
C GLY A 9 -9.97 -0.36 8.02
N ASP A 10 -10.36 0.28 9.11
CA ASP A 10 -9.93 -0.08 10.46
C ASP A 10 -10.20 -1.57 10.74
N PRO A 11 -9.14 -2.37 11.04
CA PRO A 11 -9.22 -3.82 11.00
C PRO A 11 -9.66 -4.45 12.33
N ASP A 12 -10.51 -5.45 12.24
CA ASP A 12 -10.71 -6.50 13.25
C ASP A 12 -9.85 -7.70 12.86
N TYR A 13 -8.64 -7.77 13.40
CA TYR A 13 -7.68 -8.83 13.05
C TYR A 13 -8.11 -10.22 13.49
N GLU A 14 -8.96 -10.35 14.52
CA GLU A 14 -9.44 -11.66 15.00
C GLU A 14 -10.36 -12.33 13.96
N LYS A 15 -11.16 -11.51 13.26
CA LYS A 15 -12.09 -11.99 12.24
C LYS A 15 -11.58 -11.85 10.81
N ASP A 16 -10.38 -11.23 10.63
CA ASP A 16 -9.89 -10.74 9.33
C ASP A 16 -10.95 -9.93 8.58
N SER A 17 -11.59 -9.00 9.28
CA SER A 17 -12.67 -8.15 8.78
C SER A 17 -12.46 -6.69 9.22
N LEU A 18 -13.51 -5.89 9.25
CA LEU A 18 -13.50 -4.49 9.69
C LEU A 18 -14.18 -4.34 11.05
N THR A 19 -13.67 -3.39 11.85
CA THR A 19 -14.40 -2.90 13.02
C THR A 19 -15.64 -2.10 12.58
N LYS A 20 -16.49 -1.70 13.54
CA LYS A 20 -17.60 -0.79 13.24
C LYS A 20 -17.12 0.53 12.60
N THR A 21 -15.99 1.06 13.08
CA THR A 21 -15.33 2.24 12.49
C THR A 21 -14.88 1.95 11.05
N GLY A 22 -14.20 0.82 10.83
CA GLY A 22 -13.73 0.43 9.51
C GLY A 22 -14.83 0.26 8.47
N TRP A 23 -15.99 -0.26 8.86
CA TRP A 23 -17.17 -0.31 7.98
C TRP A 23 -17.66 1.08 7.60
N ARG A 24 -17.71 2.00 8.57
CA ARG A 24 -18.09 3.39 8.32
C ARG A 24 -17.11 4.11 7.41
N GLU A 25 -15.80 3.92 7.63
CA GLU A 25 -14.73 4.44 6.75
C GLU A 25 -14.89 3.90 5.31
N ALA A 26 -15.18 2.61 5.15
CA ALA A 26 -15.39 1.98 3.85
C ALA A 26 -16.63 2.50 3.10
N GLU A 27 -17.72 2.82 3.81
CA GLU A 27 -18.89 3.48 3.23
C GLU A 27 -18.58 4.89 2.72
N LEU A 28 -17.81 5.68 3.48
CA LEU A 28 -17.40 7.01 3.08
C LEU A 28 -16.43 6.97 1.88
N LEU A 29 -15.51 6.01 1.88
CA LEU A 29 -14.65 5.73 0.73
C LEU A 29 -15.47 5.38 -0.52
N ALA A 30 -16.49 4.52 -0.38
CA ALA A 30 -17.37 4.17 -1.50
C ALA A 30 -18.08 5.39 -2.08
N ASN A 31 -18.52 6.34 -1.23
CA ASN A 31 -19.12 7.59 -1.67
C ASN A 31 -18.17 8.47 -2.48
N ARG A 32 -16.88 8.45 -2.17
CA ARG A 32 -15.84 9.12 -2.95
C ARG A 32 -15.58 8.40 -4.27
N LEU A 33 -15.33 7.09 -4.22
CA LEU A 33 -14.89 6.32 -5.39
C LEU A 33 -15.97 6.21 -6.47
N LYS A 34 -17.26 6.19 -6.11
CA LYS A 34 -18.37 6.18 -7.10
C LYS A 34 -18.43 7.41 -8.00
N THR A 35 -17.71 8.50 -7.64
CA THR A 35 -17.62 9.69 -8.48
C THR A 35 -16.50 9.62 -9.53
N ILE A 36 -15.70 8.55 -9.49
CA ILE A 36 -14.57 8.32 -10.39
C ILE A 36 -14.93 7.21 -11.37
N ASP A 37 -14.69 7.43 -12.66
CA ASP A 37 -14.78 6.36 -13.65
C ASP A 37 -13.58 5.42 -13.51
N ILE A 38 -13.79 4.30 -12.81
CA ILE A 38 -12.74 3.28 -12.53
C ILE A 38 -12.93 2.12 -13.50
N ALA A 39 -11.94 1.91 -14.35
CA ALA A 39 -11.96 0.89 -15.39
C ALA A 39 -11.84 -0.53 -14.83
N ALA A 40 -11.02 -0.74 -13.79
CA ALA A 40 -10.79 -2.05 -13.19
C ALA A 40 -10.55 -1.96 -11.68
N PHE A 41 -10.99 -3.01 -10.97
CA PHE A 41 -10.82 -3.17 -9.54
C PHE A 41 -10.08 -4.47 -9.24
N TYR A 42 -9.09 -4.39 -8.37
CA TYR A 42 -8.30 -5.51 -7.88
C TYR A 42 -8.28 -5.49 -6.36
N VAL A 43 -8.26 -6.66 -5.74
CA VAL A 43 -8.36 -6.75 -4.29
C VAL A 43 -7.47 -7.85 -3.72
N SER A 44 -6.90 -7.59 -2.55
CA SER A 44 -6.19 -8.58 -1.73
C SER A 44 -7.10 -9.75 -1.35
N PRO A 45 -6.59 -10.98 -1.20
CA PRO A 45 -7.36 -12.12 -0.71
C PRO A 45 -7.78 -11.99 0.77
N LEU A 46 -7.19 -11.08 1.56
CA LEU A 46 -7.46 -10.94 2.99
C LEU A 46 -8.82 -10.27 3.24
N GLY A 47 -9.57 -10.81 4.21
CA GLY A 47 -10.97 -10.45 4.46
C GLY A 47 -11.19 -8.96 4.67
N ARG A 48 -10.36 -8.28 5.49
CA ARG A 48 -10.47 -6.84 5.74
C ARG A 48 -10.36 -5.98 4.46
N ALA A 49 -9.57 -6.41 3.47
CA ALA A 49 -9.48 -5.71 2.18
C ALA A 49 -10.70 -6.03 1.30
N GLN A 50 -11.18 -7.29 1.32
CA GLN A 50 -12.40 -7.71 0.63
C GLN A 50 -13.62 -6.92 1.15
N ASP A 51 -13.75 -6.80 2.47
CA ASP A 51 -14.83 -6.08 3.12
C ASP A 51 -14.78 -4.58 2.78
N THR A 52 -13.60 -3.96 2.79
CA THR A 52 -13.42 -2.57 2.38
C THR A 52 -13.86 -2.37 0.93
N ALA A 53 -13.41 -3.24 0.03
CA ALA A 53 -13.76 -3.17 -1.39
C ALA A 53 -15.27 -3.38 -1.62
N SER A 54 -15.91 -4.24 -0.82
CA SER A 54 -17.31 -4.64 -0.99
C SER A 54 -18.27 -3.44 -0.99
N CYS A 55 -18.04 -2.44 -0.14
CA CYS A 55 -18.84 -1.22 -0.07
C CYS A 55 -18.80 -0.44 -1.40
N THR A 56 -17.59 -0.27 -1.95
CA THR A 56 -17.39 0.42 -3.25
C THR A 56 -17.97 -0.39 -4.40
N LEU A 57 -17.68 -1.70 -4.46
CA LEU A 57 -18.13 -2.57 -5.53
C LEU A 57 -19.66 -2.67 -5.56
N LYS A 58 -20.32 -2.76 -4.41
CA LYS A 58 -21.78 -2.74 -4.28
C LYS A 58 -22.35 -1.41 -4.77
N ALA A 59 -21.78 -0.28 -4.34
CA ALA A 59 -22.26 1.05 -4.70
C ALA A 59 -22.12 1.35 -6.20
N MET A 60 -21.15 0.73 -6.87
CA MET A 60 -20.85 0.93 -8.29
C MET A 60 -21.39 -0.20 -9.19
N HIS A 61 -22.01 -1.24 -8.64
CA HIS A 61 -22.42 -2.44 -9.35
C HIS A 61 -21.28 -3.09 -10.16
N ARG A 62 -20.10 -3.20 -9.55
CA ARG A 62 -18.88 -3.73 -10.16
C ARG A 62 -18.37 -4.93 -9.39
N THR A 63 -17.44 -5.65 -9.98
CA THR A 63 -16.69 -6.75 -9.37
C THR A 63 -15.20 -6.43 -9.36
N ALA A 64 -14.43 -7.11 -8.51
CA ALA A 64 -12.98 -7.04 -8.47
C ALA A 64 -12.36 -8.40 -8.75
N GLU A 65 -11.18 -8.41 -9.37
CA GLU A 65 -10.32 -9.58 -9.46
C GLU A 65 -9.48 -9.70 -8.20
N THR A 66 -9.50 -10.86 -7.55
CA THR A 66 -8.66 -11.13 -6.38
C THR A 66 -7.25 -11.57 -6.83
N LEU A 67 -6.23 -10.85 -6.37
CA LEU A 67 -4.84 -11.11 -6.72
C LEU A 67 -4.06 -11.52 -5.46
N GLY A 68 -3.50 -12.74 -5.46
CA GLY A 68 -2.81 -13.30 -4.29
C GLY A 68 -1.57 -12.50 -3.85
N TRP A 69 -0.93 -11.77 -4.77
CA TRP A 69 0.23 -10.96 -4.44
C TRP A 69 -0.15 -9.60 -3.80
N LEU A 70 -1.44 -9.20 -3.79
CA LEU A 70 -1.93 -8.00 -3.10
C LEU A 70 -2.14 -8.19 -1.59
N GLN A 71 -1.89 -9.38 -1.02
CA GLN A 71 -1.93 -9.58 0.43
C GLN A 71 -0.89 -8.71 1.14
N GLU A 72 -1.07 -8.48 2.45
CA GLU A 72 -0.07 -7.76 3.24
C GLU A 72 1.30 -8.43 3.13
N PHE A 73 2.37 -7.62 3.16
CA PHE A 73 3.75 -8.12 3.06
C PHE A 73 4.02 -9.09 4.22
N PRO A 74 4.10 -10.41 3.97
CA PRO A 74 3.81 -11.42 5.00
C PRO A 74 5.03 -11.77 5.86
N LEU A 75 6.18 -11.16 5.61
CA LEU A 75 7.43 -11.53 6.23
C LEU A 75 7.55 -10.96 7.65
N HIS A 76 8.21 -11.74 8.52
CA HIS A 76 8.46 -11.39 9.92
C HIS A 76 9.93 -11.53 10.26
N ARG A 77 10.35 -10.84 11.31
CA ARG A 77 11.67 -10.96 11.93
C ARG A 77 11.54 -11.10 13.44
N MET A 78 12.55 -11.68 14.07
CA MET A 78 12.70 -11.58 15.51
C MET A 78 13.24 -10.19 15.85
N ASP A 79 12.48 -9.42 16.62
CA ASP A 79 12.94 -8.15 17.15
C ASP A 79 13.69 -8.38 18.47
N ALA A 80 14.98 -8.04 18.47
CA ALA A 80 15.83 -8.25 19.65
C ALA A 80 15.53 -7.26 20.77
N ASP A 81 15.03 -6.06 20.45
CA ASP A 81 14.75 -5.00 21.41
C ASP A 81 13.48 -5.29 22.23
N ILE A 82 12.49 -5.94 21.61
CA ILE A 82 11.21 -6.28 22.25
C ILE A 82 11.00 -7.78 22.49
N GLY A 83 11.94 -8.64 22.01
CA GLY A 83 11.97 -10.08 22.29
C GLY A 83 10.83 -10.89 21.66
N ARG A 84 10.19 -10.39 20.59
CA ARG A 84 9.11 -11.09 19.89
C ARG A 84 9.22 -10.96 18.36
N GLN A 85 8.44 -11.76 17.64
CA GLN A 85 8.30 -11.61 16.21
C GLN A 85 7.48 -10.36 15.87
N THR A 86 8.00 -9.55 14.94
CA THR A 86 7.35 -8.37 14.37
C THR A 86 7.30 -8.49 12.85
N PRO A 87 6.38 -7.76 12.20
CA PRO A 87 6.44 -7.63 10.75
C PRO A 87 7.83 -7.14 10.30
N LEU A 88 8.28 -7.65 9.15
CA LEU A 88 9.61 -7.29 8.63
C LEU A 88 9.74 -5.79 8.35
N TRP A 89 8.64 -5.12 8.13
CA TRP A 89 8.55 -3.69 7.83
C TRP A 89 8.31 -2.80 9.06
N ASP A 90 8.34 -3.36 10.30
CA ASP A 90 8.14 -2.59 11.54
C ASP A 90 9.42 -2.61 12.39
N TRP A 91 10.08 -1.47 12.51
CA TRP A 91 11.35 -1.30 13.21
C TRP A 91 11.37 -0.03 14.05
N LEU A 92 12.02 -0.10 15.21
CA LEU A 92 12.31 1.10 15.99
C LEU A 92 13.31 2.01 15.27
N PRO A 93 13.08 3.34 15.27
CA PRO A 93 13.93 4.30 14.56
C PRO A 93 15.41 4.20 14.95
N GLY A 94 15.69 4.02 16.23
CA GLY A 94 17.07 3.89 16.75
C GLY A 94 17.83 2.66 16.22
N THR A 95 17.13 1.70 15.62
CA THR A 95 17.71 0.46 15.09
C THR A 95 17.88 0.53 13.57
N TRP A 96 16.79 0.76 12.82
CA TRP A 96 16.89 0.71 11.35
C TRP A 96 17.75 1.84 10.74
N THR A 97 17.75 3.04 11.35
CA THR A 97 18.50 4.19 10.83
C THR A 97 20.02 4.03 10.88
N LYS A 98 20.53 3.04 11.64
CA LYS A 98 21.95 2.76 11.73
C LYS A 98 22.50 1.90 10.58
N GLU A 99 21.65 1.32 9.77
CA GLU A 99 22.05 0.48 8.64
C GLU A 99 21.92 1.26 7.30
N PRO A 100 23.03 1.72 6.72
CA PRO A 100 23.01 2.56 5.50
C PRO A 100 22.35 1.88 4.30
N ARG A 101 22.45 0.54 4.21
CA ARG A 101 21.82 -0.23 3.10
C ARG A 101 20.31 -0.12 3.10
N PHE A 102 19.68 0.17 4.24
CA PHE A 102 18.24 0.38 4.32
C PHE A 102 17.74 1.61 3.55
N TYR A 103 18.62 2.55 3.25
CA TYR A 103 18.27 3.72 2.42
C TYR A 103 18.40 3.46 0.92
N ASP A 104 19.03 2.36 0.52
CA ASP A 104 19.24 1.98 -0.88
C ASP A 104 18.17 0.98 -1.34
N LYS A 105 17.49 1.30 -2.45
CA LYS A 105 16.39 0.48 -2.98
C LYS A 105 16.82 -0.92 -3.46
N ASP A 106 18.11 -1.12 -3.76
CA ASP A 106 18.65 -2.38 -4.29
C ASP A 106 19.56 -3.10 -3.26
N ALA A 107 19.83 -2.46 -2.09
CA ALA A 107 20.69 -3.03 -1.06
C ALA A 107 19.94 -3.40 0.24
N TRP A 108 18.77 -2.87 0.50
CA TRP A 108 18.03 -3.08 1.75
C TRP A 108 17.76 -4.57 2.05
N TYR A 109 17.45 -5.38 1.05
CA TYR A 109 17.21 -6.82 1.21
C TYR A 109 18.51 -7.64 1.33
N GLN A 110 19.67 -7.02 1.14
CA GLN A 110 20.99 -7.66 1.33
C GLN A 110 21.46 -7.61 2.80
N VAL A 111 20.75 -6.94 3.67
CA VAL A 111 21.03 -6.97 5.12
C VAL A 111 20.72 -8.37 5.65
N PRO A 112 21.58 -8.98 6.51
CA PRO A 112 21.46 -10.39 6.89
C PRO A 112 20.07 -10.80 7.38
N VAL A 113 19.42 -9.98 8.22
CA VAL A 113 18.07 -10.27 8.73
C VAL A 113 17.02 -10.27 7.60
N MET A 114 17.17 -9.42 6.59
CA MET A 114 16.29 -9.38 5.42
C MET A 114 16.52 -10.62 4.52
N GLN A 115 17.77 -11.02 4.34
CA GLN A 115 18.09 -12.24 3.60
C GLN A 115 17.53 -13.49 4.29
N GLN A 116 17.67 -13.59 5.62
CA GLN A 116 17.12 -14.71 6.39
C GLN A 116 15.58 -14.78 6.29
N ALA A 117 14.93 -13.64 6.22
CA ALA A 117 13.47 -13.55 6.04
C ALA A 117 13.02 -13.82 4.60
N GLY A 118 13.92 -13.90 3.62
CA GLY A 118 13.55 -14.06 2.21
C GLY A 118 13.01 -12.80 1.55
N ALA A 119 13.41 -11.62 2.04
CA ALA A 119 12.85 -10.33 1.62
C ALA A 119 12.97 -10.05 0.13
N GLU A 120 14.11 -10.38 -0.50
CA GLU A 120 14.31 -10.19 -1.94
C GLU A 120 13.32 -11.00 -2.77
N ALA A 121 13.12 -12.27 -2.45
CA ALA A 121 12.22 -13.14 -3.20
C ALA A 121 10.77 -12.63 -3.14
N GLU A 122 10.32 -12.23 -1.96
CA GLU A 122 8.97 -11.70 -1.77
C GLU A 122 8.79 -10.33 -2.45
N TYR A 123 9.76 -9.42 -2.32
CA TYR A 123 9.76 -8.15 -3.04
C TYR A 123 9.64 -8.35 -4.55
N ARG A 124 10.47 -9.25 -5.12
CA ARG A 124 10.44 -9.56 -6.55
C ARG A 124 9.11 -10.19 -6.99
N ARG A 125 8.50 -11.03 -6.15
CA ARG A 125 7.19 -11.63 -6.40
C ARG A 125 6.10 -10.55 -6.52
N VAL A 126 6.09 -9.60 -5.60
CA VAL A 126 5.13 -8.48 -5.62
C VAL A 126 5.40 -7.57 -6.82
N ALA A 127 6.65 -7.22 -7.07
CA ALA A 127 7.05 -6.38 -8.20
C ALA A 127 6.64 -7.00 -9.55
N ALA A 128 6.87 -8.30 -9.74
CA ALA A 128 6.47 -9.02 -10.94
C ALA A 128 4.95 -9.03 -11.13
N GLY A 129 4.19 -9.25 -10.05
CA GLY A 129 2.72 -9.20 -10.10
C GLY A 129 2.19 -7.82 -10.48
N LEU A 130 2.82 -6.75 -9.96
CA LEU A 130 2.48 -5.38 -10.35
C LEU A 130 2.82 -5.10 -11.81
N ASP A 131 4.01 -5.50 -12.27
CA ASP A 131 4.43 -5.28 -13.67
C ASP A 131 3.52 -6.03 -14.65
N GLU A 132 3.14 -7.29 -14.34
CA GLU A 132 2.16 -8.03 -15.14
C GLU A 132 0.80 -7.32 -15.19
N LEU A 133 0.33 -6.81 -14.05
CA LEU A 133 -0.90 -6.03 -14.00
C LEU A 133 -0.82 -4.77 -14.87
N LEU A 134 0.27 -4.02 -14.76
CA LEU A 134 0.47 -2.79 -15.55
C LEU A 134 0.58 -3.08 -17.04
N GLU A 135 1.20 -4.20 -17.44
CA GLU A 135 1.26 -4.63 -18.83
C GLU A 135 -0.14 -4.95 -19.39
N ARG A 136 -1.02 -5.59 -18.61
CA ARG A 136 -2.44 -5.78 -18.98
C ARG A 136 -3.14 -4.44 -19.24
N HIS A 137 -2.73 -3.39 -18.55
CA HIS A 137 -3.23 -2.01 -18.72
C HIS A 137 -2.43 -1.16 -19.71
N GLY A 138 -1.48 -1.77 -20.46
CA GLY A 138 -0.77 -1.12 -21.56
C GLY A 138 0.55 -0.47 -21.21
N TYR A 139 1.13 -0.78 -20.04
CA TYR A 139 2.42 -0.25 -19.59
C TYR A 139 3.38 -1.39 -19.23
N ARG A 140 4.32 -1.70 -20.14
CA ARG A 140 5.28 -2.77 -19.93
C ARG A 140 6.57 -2.24 -19.30
N ARG A 141 7.04 -2.89 -18.24
CA ARG A 141 8.27 -2.52 -17.55
C ARG A 141 9.49 -2.55 -18.46
N ASN A 142 10.33 -1.49 -18.39
CA ASN A 142 11.59 -1.37 -19.10
C ASN A 142 12.62 -0.67 -18.20
N GLY A 143 13.40 -1.43 -17.43
CA GLY A 143 14.29 -0.90 -16.41
C GLY A 143 13.53 -0.12 -15.34
N MET A 144 13.81 1.17 -15.19
CA MET A 144 13.14 2.06 -14.23
C MET A 144 11.96 2.85 -14.84
N ILE A 145 11.65 2.64 -16.11
CA ILE A 145 10.55 3.26 -16.84
C ILE A 145 9.59 2.21 -17.36
N TYR A 146 8.56 2.65 -18.07
CA TYR A 146 7.59 1.79 -18.74
C TYR A 146 7.47 2.16 -20.21
N ASP A 147 7.41 1.16 -21.09
CA ASP A 147 6.97 1.33 -22.47
C ASP A 147 5.44 1.52 -22.45
N ALA A 148 4.95 2.68 -22.89
CA ALA A 148 3.52 2.93 -23.04
C ALA A 148 3.02 2.27 -24.33
N VAL A 149 2.80 0.94 -24.29
CA VAL A 149 2.39 0.13 -25.46
C VAL A 149 0.96 0.49 -25.89
N ARG A 150 0.12 0.84 -24.91
CA ARG A 150 -1.26 1.30 -25.10
C ARG A 150 -1.58 2.41 -24.09
N PRO A 151 -1.09 3.64 -24.32
CA PRO A 151 -1.32 4.77 -23.43
C PRO A 151 -2.83 5.05 -23.27
N ASN A 152 -3.26 5.33 -22.04
CA ASN A 152 -4.66 5.55 -21.72
C ASN A 152 -4.80 6.49 -20.51
N ARG A 153 -6.07 6.86 -20.18
CA ARG A 153 -6.42 7.69 -19.02
C ARG A 153 -7.25 6.93 -17.98
N ASP A 154 -7.29 5.61 -18.07
CA ASP A 154 -8.06 4.76 -17.18
C ASP A 154 -7.62 4.95 -15.72
N ALA A 155 -8.56 4.86 -14.80
CA ALA A 155 -8.28 4.70 -13.39
C ALA A 155 -8.38 3.20 -13.02
N VAL A 156 -7.41 2.70 -12.27
CA VAL A 156 -7.35 1.32 -11.76
C VAL A 156 -7.23 1.37 -10.25
N ALA A 157 -8.07 0.64 -9.52
CA ALA A 157 -8.09 0.62 -8.06
C ALA A 157 -7.59 -0.71 -7.51
N LEU A 158 -6.64 -0.65 -6.56
CA LEU A 158 -6.08 -1.78 -5.82
C LEU A 158 -6.47 -1.63 -4.35
N PHE A 159 -7.27 -2.56 -3.81
CA PHE A 159 -7.57 -2.62 -2.38
C PHE A 159 -6.58 -3.56 -1.69
N CYS A 160 -5.74 -3.00 -0.82
CA CYS A 160 -4.63 -3.74 -0.23
C CYS A 160 -4.26 -3.25 1.18
N HIS A 161 -2.97 -3.20 1.52
CA HIS A 161 -2.44 -3.02 2.86
C HIS A 161 -1.25 -2.06 2.84
N PHE A 162 -0.92 -1.48 4.00
CA PHE A 162 0.14 -0.47 4.10
C PHE A 162 1.54 -1.01 3.79
N GLY A 163 1.94 -2.14 4.38
CA GLY A 163 3.27 -2.70 4.15
C GLY A 163 3.48 -3.06 2.69
N LEU A 164 2.46 -3.64 2.04
CA LEU A 164 2.46 -3.90 0.60
C LEU A 164 2.46 -2.62 -0.22
N GLU A 165 1.66 -1.62 0.12
CA GLU A 165 1.61 -0.32 -0.58
C GLU A 165 3.01 0.28 -0.70
N CYS A 166 3.78 0.28 0.39
CA CYS A 166 5.17 0.77 0.37
C CYS A 166 6.07 -0.02 -0.59
N VAL A 167 5.86 -1.33 -0.73
CA VAL A 167 6.58 -2.16 -1.72
C VAL A 167 6.20 -1.77 -3.15
N LEU A 168 4.90 -1.56 -3.42
CA LEU A 168 4.43 -1.10 -4.73
C LEU A 168 5.03 0.27 -5.08
N LEU A 169 5.00 1.22 -4.14
CA LEU A 169 5.59 2.54 -4.31
C LEU A 169 7.10 2.46 -4.53
N SER A 170 7.81 1.66 -3.73
CA SER A 170 9.24 1.41 -3.90
C SER A 170 9.58 1.01 -5.35
N HIS A 171 8.84 0.06 -5.89
CA HIS A 171 9.02 -0.42 -7.25
C HIS A 171 8.71 0.62 -8.33
N LEU A 172 7.66 1.44 -8.11
CA LEU A 172 7.20 2.44 -9.08
C LEU A 172 8.07 3.70 -9.11
N ILE A 173 8.52 4.19 -7.93
CA ILE A 173 9.21 5.47 -7.83
C ILE A 173 10.71 5.34 -7.50
N GLY A 174 11.21 4.13 -7.26
CA GLY A 174 12.64 3.87 -7.04
C GLY A 174 13.15 4.29 -5.65
N ALA A 175 12.28 4.37 -4.64
CA ALA A 175 12.66 4.61 -3.25
C ALA A 175 12.86 3.28 -2.50
N SER A 176 13.72 3.25 -1.47
CA SER A 176 13.80 2.08 -0.59
C SER A 176 12.48 1.87 0.15
N PRO A 177 11.95 0.62 0.23
CA PRO A 177 10.74 0.36 1.00
C PRO A 177 10.95 0.63 2.50
N MET A 178 12.16 0.50 3.03
CA MET A 178 12.48 0.85 4.42
C MET A 178 12.22 2.32 4.72
N VAL A 179 12.56 3.21 3.79
CA VAL A 179 12.28 4.66 3.93
C VAL A 179 10.77 4.93 3.87
N LEU A 180 10.04 4.22 3.00
CA LEU A 180 8.60 4.38 2.87
C LEU A 180 7.86 3.83 4.10
N TRP A 181 8.20 2.64 4.58
CA TRP A 181 7.58 2.03 5.77
C TRP A 181 7.70 2.89 7.03
N HIS A 182 8.83 3.59 7.20
CA HIS A 182 9.13 4.33 8.44
C HIS A 182 8.97 5.84 8.30
N GLY A 183 8.94 6.35 7.07
CA GLY A 183 8.80 7.79 6.79
C GLY A 183 7.40 8.21 6.34
N THR A 184 6.46 7.27 6.22
CA THR A 184 5.08 7.56 5.79
C THR A 184 4.06 6.84 6.67
N CYS A 185 2.84 7.35 6.68
CA CYS A 185 1.71 6.74 7.39
C CYS A 185 0.45 6.88 6.53
N ALA A 186 -0.04 5.75 6.01
CA ALA A 186 -1.32 5.70 5.30
C ALA A 186 -2.42 5.24 6.27
N ALA A 187 -3.36 6.11 6.60
CA ALA A 187 -4.48 5.77 7.47
C ALA A 187 -5.42 4.73 6.83
N PRO A 188 -6.23 3.99 7.60
CA PRO A 188 -7.27 3.13 7.06
C PRO A 188 -8.16 3.85 6.04
N THR A 189 -8.55 3.15 4.99
CA THR A 189 -9.28 3.64 3.80
C THR A 189 -8.61 4.76 3.02
N SER A 190 -7.39 5.16 3.37
CA SER A 190 -6.67 6.17 2.60
C SER A 190 -6.42 5.73 1.15
N VAL A 191 -6.31 6.73 0.27
CA VAL A 191 -6.08 6.54 -1.17
C VAL A 191 -4.77 7.21 -1.57
N THR A 192 -3.81 6.41 -1.98
CA THR A 192 -2.59 6.91 -2.64
C THR A 192 -2.78 6.88 -4.14
N THR A 193 -2.49 7.97 -4.80
CA THR A 193 -2.70 8.13 -6.23
C THR A 193 -1.38 8.29 -6.96
N LEU A 194 -1.15 7.43 -7.95
CA LEU A 194 -0.08 7.62 -8.92
C LEU A 194 -0.68 7.90 -10.30
N ILE A 195 0.03 8.70 -11.08
CA ILE A 195 -0.34 9.03 -12.46
C ILE A 195 0.82 8.68 -13.39
N THR A 196 0.51 8.21 -14.58
CA THR A 196 1.52 8.07 -15.63
C THR A 196 1.88 9.44 -16.18
N GLU A 197 3.18 9.65 -16.40
CA GLU A 197 3.73 10.80 -17.12
C GLU A 197 4.44 10.30 -18.38
N GLU A 198 3.92 10.66 -19.54
CA GLU A 198 4.46 10.33 -20.85
C GLU A 198 4.83 11.62 -21.59
N ARG A 199 6.05 12.13 -21.35
CA ARG A 199 6.55 13.39 -21.96
C ARG A 199 7.21 13.15 -23.33
N ARG A 200 7.46 11.90 -23.68
CA ARG A 200 7.91 11.44 -24.99
C ARG A 200 7.07 10.23 -25.34
N GLN A 201 6.67 10.14 -26.59
CA GLN A 201 5.84 9.05 -27.09
C GLN A 201 6.44 7.68 -26.75
N GLY A 202 5.64 6.83 -26.13
CA GLY A 202 6.01 5.46 -25.79
C GLY A 202 6.85 5.31 -24.52
N ILE A 203 7.24 6.40 -23.84
CA ILE A 203 8.07 6.37 -22.62
C ILE A 203 7.29 6.95 -21.45
N ALA A 204 6.90 6.10 -20.50
CA ALA A 204 6.15 6.51 -19.32
C ALA A 204 6.90 6.24 -18.01
N SER A 205 6.62 7.04 -17.01
CA SER A 205 6.94 6.79 -15.60
C SER A 205 5.72 7.02 -14.75
N PHE A 206 5.72 6.47 -13.52
CA PHE A 206 4.68 6.74 -12.53
C PHE A 206 5.14 7.83 -11.57
N ARG A 207 4.27 8.81 -11.32
CA ARG A 207 4.49 9.85 -10.31
C ARG A 207 3.38 9.81 -9.27
N MET A 208 3.76 9.79 -8.02
CA MET A 208 2.83 9.90 -6.91
C MET A 208 2.31 11.32 -6.81
N SER A 209 1.03 11.52 -7.02
CA SER A 209 0.36 12.83 -6.95
C SER A 209 -0.24 13.11 -5.57
N SER A 210 -0.58 12.06 -4.82
CA SER A 210 -0.99 12.14 -3.40
C SER A 210 -0.65 10.84 -2.70
N PHE A 211 -0.33 10.92 -1.40
CA PHE A 211 -0.11 9.78 -0.53
C PHE A 211 -1.10 9.84 0.64
N GLY A 212 -1.75 8.71 0.94
CA GLY A 212 -2.55 8.55 2.16
C GLY A 212 -3.75 9.51 2.28
N ASP A 213 -4.36 9.93 1.18
CA ASP A 213 -5.44 10.91 1.15
C ASP A 213 -6.73 10.34 1.78
N VAL A 214 -7.19 10.97 2.85
CA VAL A 214 -8.41 10.66 3.62
C VAL A 214 -9.50 11.72 3.47
N SER A 215 -9.50 12.49 2.39
CA SER A 215 -10.45 13.60 2.18
C SER A 215 -11.93 13.18 2.31
N HIS A 216 -12.28 11.93 2.02
CA HIS A 216 -13.63 11.40 2.21
C HIS A 216 -14.06 11.34 3.69
N LEU A 217 -13.13 11.12 4.62
CA LEU A 217 -13.38 11.18 6.06
C LEU A 217 -13.48 12.63 6.51
N THR A 218 -12.52 13.46 6.15
CA THR A 218 -12.49 14.89 6.51
C THR A 218 -13.74 15.64 6.06
N ILE A 219 -14.22 15.39 4.83
CA ILE A 219 -15.46 16.01 4.29
C ILE A 219 -16.69 15.55 5.09
N ALA A 220 -16.68 14.33 5.61
CA ALA A 220 -17.74 13.80 6.46
C ALA A 220 -17.66 14.28 7.93
N GLY A 221 -16.59 15.02 8.29
CA GLY A 221 -16.33 15.44 9.66
C GLY A 221 -15.87 14.30 10.58
N GLU A 222 -15.27 13.25 9.99
CA GLU A 222 -14.77 12.09 10.72
C GLU A 222 -13.25 12.03 10.70
N GLU A 223 -12.63 11.70 11.84
CA GLU A 223 -11.20 11.46 11.95
C GLU A 223 -10.87 10.03 11.51
N PRO A 224 -9.74 9.81 10.81
CA PRO A 224 -9.28 8.47 10.49
C PRO A 224 -8.91 7.71 11.77
N SER A 225 -9.19 6.41 11.80
CA SER A 225 -8.81 5.56 12.93
C SER A 225 -7.30 5.57 13.18
N PHE A 226 -6.90 5.34 14.46
CA PHE A 226 -5.50 5.43 14.89
C PHE A 226 -4.65 4.21 14.49
N SER A 227 -5.23 3.14 13.96
CA SER A 227 -4.57 1.84 13.75
C SER A 227 -3.33 1.83 12.84
N ALA A 228 -2.98 2.98 12.24
CA ALA A 228 -1.75 3.12 11.44
C ALA A 228 -0.63 3.85 12.16
N ARG A 229 -0.86 4.35 13.38
CA ARG A 229 0.04 5.28 14.05
C ARG A 229 0.59 4.69 15.36
N PHE A 230 1.63 5.31 15.86
CA PHE A 230 2.20 5.12 17.18
C PHE A 230 2.10 6.43 17.96
N CYS A 231 2.42 6.40 19.25
CA CYS A 231 2.43 7.58 20.11
C CYS A 231 3.28 8.71 19.51
N GLU A 232 2.80 9.94 19.59
CA GLU A 232 3.55 11.12 19.19
C GLU A 232 4.59 11.51 20.24
N THR A 233 4.32 11.20 21.51
CA THR A 233 5.21 11.49 22.63
C THR A 233 5.33 10.28 23.54
N TRP A 234 6.51 10.09 24.14
CA TRP A 234 6.80 8.96 25.02
C TRP A 234 5.92 8.88 26.27
N ASP A 235 5.43 9.97 26.76
CA ASP A 235 4.60 10.06 27.97
C ASP A 235 3.10 9.78 27.72
N CYS A 236 2.67 9.75 26.47
CA CYS A 236 1.32 9.30 26.11
C CYS A 236 1.17 7.80 26.45
N ARG A 237 0.25 7.46 27.37
CA ARG A 237 -0.01 6.08 27.80
C ARG A 237 -1.24 5.46 27.15
N GLU A 238 -1.99 6.23 26.39
CA GLU A 238 -3.22 5.83 25.73
C GLU A 238 -2.97 5.32 24.29
N GLU A 239 -1.81 5.67 23.73
CA GLU A 239 -1.39 5.28 22.38
C GLU A 239 -0.33 4.17 22.41
N ARG A 240 -0.28 3.38 21.36
CA ARG A 240 0.68 2.27 21.26
C ARG A 240 2.11 2.78 21.06
N HIS A 241 3.06 2.11 21.71
CA HIS A 241 4.50 2.38 21.63
C HIS A 241 5.26 1.34 20.79
N ASP A 242 4.64 0.18 20.51
CA ASP A 242 5.22 -0.97 19.82
C ASP A 242 4.19 -1.72 18.96
#